data_d481a27c6c90a3d3b93b5498e896c31c
#
_entry.id   d481a27c6c90a3d3b93b5498e896c31c
#
_cell.length_a   1.000
_cell.length_b   1.000
_cell.length_c   1.000
_cell.angle_alpha   90.00
_cell.angle_beta   90.00
_cell.angle_gamma   90.00
#
_symmetry.space_group_name_H-M   'P 1'
#
loop_
_entity.id
_entity.type
_entity.pdbx_description
1 polymer ?
#
loop_
_entity_poly.entity_id
_entity_poly.type
_entity_poly.pdbx_seq_one_letter_code
_entity_poly.pdbx_strand_id
1 'polypeptide(L)'
;MKKELLRMENIVKTFPGVRALNNAAITVHEGEVMGLMGENGAGKSTLMNVLGGVFTADSGDIYIEGKMVSIHSVHDSQNMGVAFIHQELALEPYLTIAENIFLGREMRNSFGMVNKDKMAEAARPLLERVGLEVDPNENVGKLSIGQQQMVEIAKSFSLNAKILILDEPTSSLSEKEVDILFKTVGD
;
A
#
# COMPACT_ATOMS: atom_id res chain seq x y z
N MET A 1 -13.71 -9.54 -21.00
CA MET A 1 -13.19 -10.13 -19.75
C MET A 1 -12.24 -9.13 -19.14
N LYS A 2 -12.31 -8.87 -17.81
CA LYS A 2 -11.34 -8.04 -17.14
C LYS A 2 -9.96 -8.70 -17.22
N LYS A 3 -8.90 -7.92 -17.38
CA LYS A 3 -7.54 -8.42 -17.49
C LYS A 3 -7.02 -8.86 -16.12
N GLU A 4 -6.36 -10.02 -16.03
CA GLU A 4 -5.70 -10.48 -14.81
C GLU A 4 -4.56 -9.51 -14.45
N LEU A 5 -4.59 -8.99 -13.24
CA LEU A 5 -3.56 -8.09 -12.71
C LEU A 5 -2.59 -8.85 -11.80
N LEU A 6 -3.13 -9.67 -10.89
CA LEU A 6 -2.39 -10.49 -9.93
C LEU A 6 -2.88 -11.92 -9.97
N ARG A 7 -1.97 -12.87 -9.95
CA ARG A 7 -2.27 -14.27 -9.65
C ARG A 7 -1.17 -14.85 -8.78
N MET A 8 -1.57 -15.41 -7.66
CA MET A 8 -0.70 -16.21 -6.78
C MET A 8 -1.26 -17.64 -6.77
N GLU A 9 -0.41 -18.62 -6.92
CA GLU A 9 -0.84 -20.01 -6.97
C GLU A 9 0.14 -20.95 -6.25
N ASN A 10 -0.42 -21.96 -5.58
CA ASN A 10 0.33 -22.97 -4.84
C ASN A 10 1.27 -22.38 -3.77
N ILE A 11 0.92 -21.22 -3.21
CA ILE A 11 1.77 -20.54 -2.23
C ILE A 11 1.81 -21.33 -0.93
N VAL A 12 3.02 -21.66 -0.53
CA VAL A 12 3.32 -22.33 0.73
C VAL A 12 4.18 -21.43 1.59
N LYS A 13 3.84 -21.33 2.88
CA LYS A 13 4.67 -20.66 3.88
C LYS A 13 4.59 -21.39 5.21
N THR A 14 5.75 -21.74 5.73
CA THR A 14 5.90 -22.44 7.01
C THR A 14 6.71 -21.57 7.96
N PHE A 15 6.27 -21.49 9.19
CA PHE A 15 7.02 -20.93 10.32
C PHE A 15 7.33 -22.07 11.32
N PRO A 16 8.25 -21.85 12.28
CA PRO A 16 8.53 -22.87 13.28
C PRO A 16 7.25 -23.36 13.98
N GLY A 17 6.93 -24.63 13.80
CA GLY A 17 5.74 -25.28 14.42
C GLY A 17 4.41 -25.07 13.71
N VAL A 18 4.31 -24.25 12.64
CA VAL A 18 3.04 -24.01 11.92
C VAL A 18 3.22 -23.82 10.43
N ARG A 19 2.38 -24.48 9.64
CA ARG A 19 2.25 -24.22 8.21
C ARG A 19 1.15 -23.18 8.01
N ALA A 20 1.53 -21.92 7.83
CA ALA A 20 0.61 -20.80 7.74
C ALA A 20 -0.11 -20.72 6.40
N LEU A 21 0.56 -21.12 5.30
CA LEU A 21 -0.04 -21.22 3.96
C LEU A 21 0.20 -22.64 3.41
N ASN A 22 -0.85 -23.23 2.88
CA ASN A 22 -0.80 -24.56 2.29
C ASN A 22 -1.51 -24.54 0.92
N ASN A 23 -0.74 -24.37 -0.15
CA ASN A 23 -1.23 -24.20 -1.52
C ASN A 23 -2.28 -23.09 -1.64
N ALA A 24 -2.03 -21.95 -0.97
CA ALA A 24 -2.92 -20.80 -1.06
C ALA A 24 -2.86 -20.19 -2.46
N ALA A 25 -4.01 -19.70 -2.92
CA ALA A 25 -4.14 -19.06 -4.23
C ALA A 25 -5.07 -17.84 -4.13
N ILE A 26 -4.79 -16.84 -4.96
CA ILE A 26 -5.66 -15.68 -5.16
C ILE A 26 -5.47 -15.15 -6.58
N THR A 27 -6.54 -14.65 -7.19
CA THR A 27 -6.49 -13.97 -8.48
C THR A 27 -7.28 -12.67 -8.38
N VAL A 28 -6.68 -11.57 -8.85
CA VAL A 28 -7.29 -10.23 -8.85
C VAL A 28 -7.18 -9.64 -10.26
N HIS A 29 -8.25 -9.00 -10.72
CA HIS A 29 -8.32 -8.37 -12.03
C HIS A 29 -8.20 -6.84 -11.95
N GLU A 30 -7.91 -6.20 -13.07
CA GLU A 30 -7.87 -4.73 -13.15
C GLU A 30 -9.22 -4.11 -12.75
N GLY A 31 -9.19 -3.09 -11.87
CA GLY A 31 -10.38 -2.42 -11.34
C GLY A 31 -11.28 -3.34 -10.51
N GLU A 32 -10.72 -4.33 -9.83
CA GLU A 32 -11.43 -5.21 -8.90
C GLU A 32 -11.07 -4.86 -7.45
N VAL A 33 -12.06 -4.76 -6.60
CA VAL A 33 -11.90 -4.72 -5.14
C VAL A 33 -12.22 -6.11 -4.60
N MET A 34 -11.23 -6.78 -4.04
CA MET A 34 -11.37 -8.13 -3.50
C MET A 34 -11.31 -8.11 -1.96
N GLY A 35 -12.35 -8.61 -1.32
CA GLY A 35 -12.39 -8.82 0.13
C GLY A 35 -11.81 -10.20 0.51
N LEU A 36 -10.70 -10.20 1.26
CA LEU A 36 -10.11 -11.42 1.80
C LEU A 36 -10.68 -11.71 3.19
N MET A 37 -11.62 -12.64 3.26
CA MET A 37 -12.33 -12.99 4.51
C MET A 37 -11.89 -14.35 5.06
N GLY A 38 -12.01 -14.54 6.35
CA GLY A 38 -11.69 -15.80 7.04
C GLY A 38 -11.38 -15.59 8.51
N GLU A 39 -11.34 -16.67 9.28
CA GLU A 39 -11.03 -16.67 10.71
C GLU A 39 -9.63 -16.16 11.01
N ASN A 40 -9.39 -15.78 12.28
CA ASN A 40 -8.04 -15.44 12.74
C ASN A 40 -7.14 -16.68 12.64
N GLY A 41 -5.94 -16.49 12.08
CA GLY A 41 -5.02 -17.60 11.81
C GLY A 41 -5.25 -18.32 10.47
N ALA A 42 -6.25 -17.95 9.65
CA ALA A 42 -6.49 -18.55 8.34
C ALA A 42 -5.41 -18.23 7.27
N GLY A 43 -4.34 -17.51 7.62
CA GLY A 43 -3.25 -17.21 6.71
C GLY A 43 -3.42 -15.94 5.87
N LYS A 44 -4.52 -15.17 6.05
CA LYS A 44 -4.80 -13.94 5.25
C LYS A 44 -3.63 -12.95 5.26
N SER A 45 -3.23 -12.50 6.44
CA SER A 45 -2.12 -11.55 6.60
C SER A 45 -0.79 -12.15 6.13
N THR A 46 -0.59 -13.47 6.31
CA THR A 46 0.61 -14.14 5.79
C THR A 46 0.66 -14.10 4.27
N LEU A 47 -0.46 -14.35 3.57
CA LEU A 47 -0.53 -14.28 2.11
C LEU A 47 -0.26 -12.85 1.61
N MET A 48 -0.85 -11.85 2.26
CA MET A 48 -0.63 -10.44 1.93
C MET A 48 0.82 -10.02 2.22
N ASN A 49 1.41 -10.48 3.32
CA ASN A 49 2.81 -10.23 3.65
C ASN A 49 3.79 -10.91 2.67
N VAL A 50 3.42 -12.05 2.08
CA VAL A 50 4.20 -12.64 0.98
C VAL A 50 4.14 -11.75 -0.25
N LEU A 51 2.97 -11.26 -0.64
CA LEU A 51 2.83 -10.32 -1.76
C LEU A 51 3.53 -8.98 -1.48
N GLY A 52 3.43 -8.48 -0.24
CA GLY A 52 4.10 -7.25 0.22
C GLY A 52 5.62 -7.37 0.38
N GLY A 53 6.20 -8.58 0.25
CA GLY A 53 7.64 -8.81 0.37
C GLY A 53 8.18 -8.80 1.80
N VAL A 54 7.31 -8.86 2.81
CA VAL A 54 7.70 -9.00 4.23
C VAL A 54 8.17 -10.43 4.50
N PHE A 55 7.53 -11.41 3.87
CA PHE A 55 7.94 -12.81 3.89
C PHE A 55 8.18 -13.32 2.48
N THR A 56 9.20 -14.15 2.30
CA THR A 56 9.38 -14.92 1.07
C THR A 56 8.58 -16.21 1.17
N ALA A 57 7.83 -16.57 0.11
CA ALA A 57 7.17 -17.87 0.02
C ALA A 57 8.20 -19.00 0.02
N ASP A 58 7.86 -20.14 0.63
CA ASP A 58 8.72 -21.34 0.58
C ASP A 58 8.58 -22.06 -0.77
N SER A 59 7.39 -21.97 -1.40
CA SER A 59 7.12 -22.43 -2.76
C SER A 59 5.84 -21.78 -3.31
N GLY A 60 5.60 -21.95 -4.61
CA GLY A 60 4.48 -21.38 -5.35
C GLY A 60 4.93 -20.24 -6.26
N ASP A 61 4.01 -19.77 -7.09
CA ASP A 61 4.29 -18.81 -8.15
C ASP A 61 3.45 -17.55 -7.98
N ILE A 62 4.05 -16.40 -8.27
CA ILE A 62 3.40 -15.09 -8.26
C ILE A 62 3.51 -14.49 -9.66
N TYR A 63 2.38 -14.04 -10.18
CA TYR A 63 2.30 -13.39 -11.49
C TYR A 63 1.68 -12.00 -11.32
N ILE A 64 2.34 -10.98 -11.87
CA ILE A 64 1.81 -9.62 -11.97
C ILE A 64 1.77 -9.24 -13.45
N GLU A 65 0.59 -8.79 -13.91
CA GLU A 65 0.33 -8.50 -15.34
C GLU A 65 0.70 -9.65 -16.26
N GLY A 66 0.47 -10.90 -15.82
CA GLY A 66 0.77 -12.14 -16.56
C GLY A 66 2.26 -12.52 -16.59
N LYS A 67 3.13 -11.77 -15.92
CA LYS A 67 4.57 -12.08 -15.82
C LYS A 67 4.87 -12.73 -14.49
N MET A 68 5.57 -13.85 -14.50
CA MET A 68 6.11 -14.47 -13.29
C MET A 68 7.13 -13.55 -12.63
N VAL A 69 6.98 -13.34 -11.33
CA VAL A 69 7.83 -12.46 -10.54
C VAL A 69 8.31 -13.15 -9.28
N SER A 70 9.47 -12.73 -8.79
CA SER A 70 10.01 -13.17 -7.50
C SER A 70 10.10 -11.96 -6.55
N ILE A 71 9.46 -12.06 -5.40
CA ILE A 71 9.40 -11.00 -4.39
C ILE A 71 10.22 -11.48 -3.18
N HIS A 72 11.33 -10.81 -2.91
CA HIS A 72 12.23 -11.14 -1.81
C HIS A 72 12.32 -10.03 -0.75
N SER A 73 11.78 -8.84 -1.07
CA SER A 73 11.81 -7.68 -0.19
C SER A 73 10.60 -6.77 -0.44
N VAL A 74 10.31 -5.91 0.54
CA VAL A 74 9.29 -4.85 0.41
C VAL A 74 9.61 -3.92 -0.77
N HIS A 75 10.90 -3.65 -1.00
CA HIS A 75 11.34 -2.84 -2.12
C HIS A 75 11.04 -3.50 -3.48
N ASP A 76 11.21 -4.83 -3.61
CA ASP A 76 10.84 -5.56 -4.83
C ASP A 76 9.34 -5.44 -5.09
N SER A 77 8.53 -5.67 -4.07
CA SER A 77 7.08 -5.56 -4.13
C SER A 77 6.65 -4.16 -4.59
N GLN A 78 7.21 -3.11 -3.99
CA GLN A 78 6.94 -1.72 -4.37
C GLN A 78 7.34 -1.41 -5.82
N ASN A 79 8.50 -1.89 -6.28
CA ASN A 79 8.96 -1.72 -7.66
C ASN A 79 8.03 -2.41 -8.69
N MET A 80 7.32 -3.44 -8.26
CA MET A 80 6.30 -4.13 -9.08
C MET A 80 4.93 -3.45 -9.02
N GLY A 81 4.82 -2.35 -8.29
CA GLY A 81 3.58 -1.57 -8.16
C GLY A 81 2.63 -2.13 -7.10
N VAL A 82 3.12 -2.86 -6.11
CA VAL A 82 2.33 -3.28 -4.95
C VAL A 82 2.58 -2.31 -3.80
N ALA A 83 1.53 -1.71 -3.25
CA ALA A 83 1.59 -0.89 -2.05
C ALA A 83 0.80 -1.56 -0.92
N PHE A 84 1.33 -1.47 0.28
CA PHE A 84 0.72 -2.01 1.48
C PHE A 84 0.38 -0.87 2.45
N ILE A 85 -0.87 -0.79 2.87
CA ILE A 85 -1.33 0.10 3.93
C ILE A 85 -1.64 -0.78 5.14
N HIS A 86 -0.81 -0.64 6.15
CA HIS A 86 -0.95 -1.36 7.41
C HIS A 86 -2.02 -0.74 8.29
N GLN A 87 -2.50 -1.52 9.25
CA GLN A 87 -3.42 -1.05 10.29
C GLN A 87 -2.76 0.03 11.18
N GLU A 88 -1.47 -0.10 11.45
CA GLU A 88 -0.69 0.91 12.17
C GLU A 88 -0.10 1.92 11.17
N LEU A 89 -0.25 3.22 11.51
CA LEU A 89 0.28 4.30 10.69
C LEU A 89 1.82 4.28 10.67
N ALA A 90 2.39 4.26 9.48
CA ALA A 90 3.84 4.32 9.26
C ALA A 90 4.30 5.73 8.86
N LEU A 91 3.73 6.76 9.50
CA LEU A 91 4.08 8.17 9.29
C LEU A 91 5.02 8.67 10.39
N GLU A 92 5.99 9.49 9.99
CA GLU A 92 6.88 10.19 10.92
C GLU A 92 6.20 11.46 11.43
N PRO A 93 5.79 11.53 12.71
CA PRO A 93 4.91 12.59 13.23
C PRO A 93 5.55 13.99 13.22
N TYR A 94 6.87 14.06 13.16
CA TYR A 94 7.63 15.31 13.16
C TYR A 94 7.94 15.86 11.76
N LEU A 95 7.66 15.09 10.72
CA LEU A 95 7.82 15.52 9.33
C LEU A 95 6.54 16.15 8.79
N THR A 96 6.67 16.94 7.75
CA THR A 96 5.53 17.47 7.00
C THR A 96 4.80 16.37 6.24
N ILE A 97 3.58 16.63 5.80
CA ILE A 97 2.79 15.73 4.96
C ILE A 97 3.56 15.37 3.69
N ALA A 98 4.11 16.37 2.99
CA ALA A 98 4.90 16.15 1.77
C ALA A 98 6.17 15.32 2.04
N GLU A 99 6.87 15.57 3.15
CA GLU A 99 8.04 14.78 3.54
C GLU A 99 7.66 13.33 3.84
N ASN A 100 6.52 13.06 4.46
CA ASN A 100 6.02 11.70 4.69
C ASN A 100 5.66 10.98 3.37
N ILE A 101 4.97 11.65 2.45
CA ILE A 101 4.59 11.08 1.14
C ILE A 101 5.82 10.66 0.34
N PHE A 102 6.90 11.45 0.38
CA PHE A 102 8.12 11.19 -0.40
C PHE A 102 9.29 10.66 0.44
N LEU A 103 9.04 10.19 1.66
CA LEU A 103 10.08 9.66 2.55
C LEU A 103 10.86 8.53 1.87
N GLY A 104 12.20 8.64 1.88
CA GLY A 104 13.10 7.71 1.19
C GLY A 104 13.20 7.90 -0.33
N ARG A 105 12.45 8.88 -0.89
CA ARG A 105 12.42 9.23 -2.33
C ARG A 105 12.40 10.75 -2.52
N GLU A 106 13.09 11.47 -1.63
CA GLU A 106 13.07 12.92 -1.56
C GLU A 106 13.50 13.52 -2.90
N MET A 107 12.75 14.51 -3.37
CA MET A 107 13.11 15.29 -4.55
C MET A 107 14.29 16.21 -4.21
N ARG A 108 15.31 16.19 -5.06
CA ARG A 108 16.53 16.97 -4.86
C ARG A 108 16.67 18.05 -5.93
N ASN A 109 17.29 19.16 -5.56
CA ASN A 109 17.68 20.20 -6.49
C ASN A 109 19.01 19.83 -7.20
N SER A 110 19.46 20.70 -8.12
CA SER A 110 20.72 20.51 -8.87
C SER A 110 21.97 20.44 -8.00
N PHE A 111 21.91 20.91 -6.75
CA PHE A 111 22.99 20.84 -5.77
C PHE A 111 22.89 19.61 -4.85
N GLY A 112 21.95 18.69 -5.10
CA GLY A 112 21.74 17.49 -4.29
C GLY A 112 20.98 17.70 -2.97
N MET A 113 20.56 18.92 -2.64
CA MET A 113 19.77 19.22 -1.44
C MET A 113 18.29 18.89 -1.65
N VAL A 114 17.62 18.46 -0.59
CA VAL A 114 16.16 18.21 -0.60
C VAL A 114 15.41 19.48 -0.99
N ASN A 115 14.53 19.35 -1.98
CA ASN A 115 13.67 20.44 -2.45
C ASN A 115 12.25 20.28 -1.89
N LYS A 116 12.00 20.88 -0.73
CA LYS A 116 10.72 20.80 -0.01
C LYS A 116 9.57 21.41 -0.81
N ASP A 117 9.80 22.52 -1.49
CA ASP A 117 8.75 23.20 -2.28
C ASP A 117 8.27 22.30 -3.42
N LYS A 118 9.20 21.65 -4.14
CA LYS A 118 8.87 20.70 -5.20
C LYS A 118 8.12 19.48 -4.67
N MET A 119 8.47 19.01 -3.47
CA MET A 119 7.75 17.90 -2.83
C MET A 119 6.33 18.33 -2.43
N ALA A 120 6.17 19.53 -1.86
CA ALA A 120 4.86 20.06 -1.49
C ALA A 120 3.96 20.26 -2.72
N GLU A 121 4.52 20.77 -3.82
CA GLU A 121 3.82 20.93 -5.10
C GLU A 121 3.36 19.58 -5.68
N ALA A 122 4.22 18.57 -5.64
CA ALA A 122 3.91 17.21 -6.09
C ALA A 122 2.94 16.46 -5.16
N ALA A 123 2.87 16.81 -3.88
CA ALA A 123 1.93 16.22 -2.93
C ALA A 123 0.48 16.71 -3.14
N ARG A 124 0.26 17.96 -3.59
CA ARG A 124 -1.08 18.54 -3.74
C ARG A 124 -2.05 17.66 -4.54
N PRO A 125 -1.75 17.23 -5.76
CA PRO A 125 -2.68 16.40 -6.53
C PRO A 125 -2.93 15.04 -5.90
N LEU A 126 -1.99 14.50 -5.11
CA LEU A 126 -2.17 13.25 -4.39
C LEU A 126 -3.15 13.42 -3.20
N LEU A 127 -3.04 14.55 -2.49
CA LEU A 127 -3.96 14.91 -1.40
C LEU A 127 -5.36 15.21 -1.92
N GLU A 128 -5.47 15.94 -3.02
CA GLU A 128 -6.75 16.19 -3.71
C GLU A 128 -7.43 14.88 -4.13
N ARG A 129 -6.65 13.93 -4.66
CA ARG A 129 -7.17 12.62 -5.08
C ARG A 129 -7.80 11.85 -3.92
N VAL A 130 -7.26 11.96 -2.71
CA VAL A 130 -7.82 11.33 -1.51
C VAL A 130 -8.81 12.24 -0.77
N GLY A 131 -9.19 13.38 -1.35
CA GLY A 131 -10.16 14.33 -0.77
C GLY A 131 -9.68 15.02 0.50
N LEU A 132 -8.37 15.16 0.69
CA LEU A 132 -7.77 15.77 1.86
C LEU A 132 -7.31 17.22 1.56
N GLU A 133 -8.07 18.19 2.06
CA GLU A 133 -7.79 19.63 1.89
C GLU A 133 -6.91 20.14 3.04
N VAL A 134 -5.59 19.96 2.92
CA VAL A 134 -4.59 20.40 3.93
C VAL A 134 -3.37 20.99 3.22
N ASP A 135 -2.58 21.80 3.95
CA ASP A 135 -1.31 22.27 3.42
C ASP A 135 -0.26 21.15 3.45
N PRO A 136 0.35 20.76 2.33
CA PRO A 136 1.41 19.76 2.29
C PRO A 136 2.60 20.04 3.20
N ASN A 137 2.81 21.31 3.56
CA ASN A 137 3.87 21.75 4.48
C ASN A 137 3.48 21.63 5.96
N GLU A 138 2.23 21.30 6.26
CA GLU A 138 1.82 21.09 7.63
C GLU A 138 2.44 19.82 8.20
N ASN A 139 2.71 19.83 9.52
CA ASN A 139 3.22 18.67 10.23
C ASN A 139 2.12 17.59 10.33
N VAL A 140 2.43 16.36 9.92
CA VAL A 140 1.46 15.27 9.89
C VAL A 140 0.93 14.91 11.29
N GLY A 141 1.71 15.11 12.33
CA GLY A 141 1.31 14.87 13.71
C GLY A 141 0.18 15.77 14.23
N LYS A 142 -0.18 16.84 13.51
CA LYS A 142 -1.32 17.70 13.85
C LYS A 142 -2.65 17.20 13.26
N LEU A 143 -2.59 16.28 12.33
CA LEU A 143 -3.77 15.72 11.69
C LEU A 143 -4.49 14.73 12.59
N SER A 144 -5.81 14.60 12.42
CA SER A 144 -6.58 13.49 13.00
C SER A 144 -6.07 12.14 12.48
N ILE A 145 -6.34 11.06 13.21
CA ILE A 145 -5.94 9.70 12.79
C ILE A 145 -6.51 9.35 11.42
N GLY A 146 -7.78 9.70 11.14
CA GLY A 146 -8.39 9.49 9.83
C GLY A 146 -7.67 10.26 8.72
N GLN A 147 -7.32 11.54 8.96
CA GLN A 147 -6.54 12.32 8.01
C GLN A 147 -5.13 11.75 7.78
N GLN A 148 -4.46 11.27 8.83
CA GLN A 148 -3.18 10.58 8.71
C GLN A 148 -3.30 9.30 7.86
N GLN A 149 -4.38 8.54 8.02
CA GLN A 149 -4.68 7.39 7.17
C GLN A 149 -4.82 7.80 5.70
N MET A 150 -5.50 8.92 5.42
CA MET A 150 -5.62 9.45 4.05
C MET A 150 -4.24 9.88 3.48
N VAL A 151 -3.32 10.37 4.31
CA VAL A 151 -1.93 10.65 3.90
C VAL A 151 -1.18 9.36 3.53
N GLU A 152 -1.36 8.26 4.28
CA GLU A 152 -0.80 6.94 3.93
C GLU A 152 -1.32 6.45 2.57
N ILE A 153 -2.61 6.65 2.30
CA ILE A 153 -3.19 6.31 1.01
C ILE A 153 -2.60 7.20 -0.10
N ALA A 154 -2.47 8.51 0.11
CA ALA A 154 -1.82 9.42 -0.82
C ALA A 154 -0.35 9.03 -1.09
N LYS A 155 0.38 8.59 -0.06
CA LYS A 155 1.74 8.06 -0.18
C LYS A 155 1.79 6.83 -1.08
N SER A 156 0.83 5.91 -0.97
CA SER A 156 0.76 4.72 -1.83
C SER A 156 0.53 5.08 -3.31
N PHE A 157 -0.29 6.10 -3.60
CA PHE A 157 -0.46 6.59 -4.96
C PHE A 157 0.80 7.25 -5.54
N SER A 158 1.65 7.86 -4.69
CA SER A 158 2.94 8.40 -5.14
C SER A 158 3.92 7.31 -5.61
N LEU A 159 3.65 6.04 -5.28
CA LEU A 159 4.42 4.88 -5.74
C LEU A 159 3.95 4.34 -7.09
N ASN A 160 2.95 4.96 -7.73
CA ASN A 160 2.26 4.43 -8.91
C ASN A 160 1.76 2.99 -8.70
N ALA A 161 1.23 2.74 -7.50
CA ALA A 161 0.74 1.41 -7.14
C ALA A 161 -0.38 0.97 -8.08
N LYS A 162 -0.26 -0.26 -8.58
CA LYS A 162 -1.28 -0.95 -9.39
C LYS A 162 -2.13 -1.87 -8.51
N ILE A 163 -1.55 -2.36 -7.43
CA ILE A 163 -2.17 -3.24 -6.45
C ILE A 163 -2.04 -2.57 -5.09
N LEU A 164 -3.17 -2.35 -4.43
CA LEU A 164 -3.24 -1.78 -3.10
C LEU A 164 -3.74 -2.84 -2.12
N ILE A 165 -2.91 -3.18 -1.14
CA ILE A 165 -3.27 -4.06 -0.04
C ILE A 165 -3.69 -3.17 1.13
N LEU A 166 -4.89 -3.40 1.64
CA LEU A 166 -5.47 -2.67 2.76
C LEU A 166 -5.71 -3.65 3.92
N ASP A 167 -5.05 -3.44 5.05
CA ASP A 167 -5.25 -4.25 6.25
C ASP A 167 -6.13 -3.47 7.25
N GLU A 168 -7.42 -3.81 7.31
CA GLU A 168 -8.45 -3.15 8.13
C GLU A 168 -8.47 -1.60 8.03
N PRO A 169 -8.47 -1.02 6.82
CA PRO A 169 -8.24 0.42 6.62
C PRO A 169 -9.36 1.30 7.18
N THR A 170 -10.53 0.72 7.48
CA THR A 170 -11.73 1.47 7.89
C THR A 170 -11.87 1.62 9.40
N SER A 171 -11.03 0.97 10.20
CA SER A 171 -11.14 0.98 11.68
C SER A 171 -10.96 2.37 12.30
N SER A 172 -10.26 3.28 11.62
CA SER A 172 -9.97 4.65 12.05
C SER A 172 -10.62 5.75 11.19
N LEU A 173 -11.33 5.37 10.12
CA LEU A 173 -11.96 6.30 9.18
C LEU A 173 -13.41 6.57 9.54
N SER A 174 -13.85 7.82 9.35
CA SER A 174 -15.27 8.19 9.35
C SER A 174 -15.97 7.64 8.10
N GLU A 175 -17.32 7.53 8.13
CA GLU A 175 -18.10 7.07 6.97
C GLU A 175 -17.78 7.86 5.69
N LYS A 176 -17.61 9.18 5.81
CA LYS A 176 -17.25 10.05 4.69
C LYS A 176 -15.86 9.71 4.10
N GLU A 177 -14.88 9.45 4.95
CA GLU A 177 -13.52 9.06 4.51
C GLU A 177 -13.51 7.67 3.88
N VAL A 178 -14.33 6.74 4.40
CA VAL A 178 -14.55 5.42 3.80
C VAL A 178 -15.12 5.54 2.39
N ASP A 179 -16.15 6.38 2.18
CA ASP A 179 -16.74 6.61 0.87
C ASP A 179 -15.71 7.19 -0.13
N ILE A 180 -14.89 8.15 0.33
CA ILE A 180 -13.81 8.72 -0.48
C ILE A 180 -12.78 7.64 -0.85
N LEU A 181 -12.37 6.82 0.11
CA LEU A 181 -11.43 5.71 -0.12
C LEU A 181 -11.94 4.77 -1.21
N PHE A 182 -13.18 4.26 -1.07
CA PHE A 182 -13.75 3.33 -2.05
C PHE A 182 -13.91 3.95 -3.43
N LYS A 183 -14.31 5.21 -3.50
CA LYS A 183 -14.37 5.94 -4.76
C LYS A 183 -12.99 6.07 -5.41
N THR A 184 -11.97 6.43 -4.64
CA THR A 184 -10.61 6.65 -5.13
C THR A 184 -9.91 5.36 -5.57
N VAL A 185 -10.25 4.22 -4.95
CA VAL A 185 -9.71 2.89 -5.32
C VAL A 185 -10.47 2.30 -6.51
N GLY A 186 -11.72 2.71 -6.74
CA GLY A 186 -12.55 2.24 -7.86
C GLY A 186 -12.31 2.96 -9.19
N ASP A 187 -11.65 4.12 -9.18
CA ASP A 187 -11.27 4.94 -10.36
C ASP A 187 -9.85 4.54 -10.85
#